data_603b3a3249db127dcd8bf7ffa46eb171
#
_entry.id   603b3a3249db127dcd8bf7ffa46eb171
#
_cell.length_a   1.000
_cell.length_b   1.000
_cell.length_c   1.000
_cell.angle_alpha   90.00
_cell.angle_beta   90.00
_cell.angle_gamma   90.00
#
_symmetry.space_group_name_H-M   'P 1'
#
loop_
_entity.id
_entity.type
_entity.pdbx_description
1 polymer ?
#
loop_
_entity_poly.entity_id
_entity_poly.type
_entity_poly.pdbx_seq_one_letter_code
_entity_poly.pdbx_strand_id
1 'polypeptide(L)'
;MDPTTTAQQPLTRLNIFAARGVQMRTFHLTWLTFFFCFFGWFGIAPLMPLVREQLHLDKGQVGNIVIASVSATILARLLMGKLCDTIGPRLAYTLLLAVGAVPVMLIGLSNSYESFLLFRLAIGIIGASFVITQFHTSMMFAPNIVGTANAVAGGWGNLGGGIANMLMPLVAAAFVSLGYVDKANSWRLAMVVPGVILLLMAVLYYKYTTDTPRGNYADIQRAAPVKKEGTFLLALRDYRTWLLALAYGACFGIEITIDNVAAVYFVDHFGATLVAAGLLAGIFGFMNIFARGLGGIVADRAGRAYGIKGKWVLLSAFLVLEGIGIAFFSLAPSLTLAIVSMLVFALFLKMANGCTYSIVPFVNKQAIGSVSGIVGAGGNLGAMLVGFLFKSKEISYSTAFLYIGFGVAAVGALVLLVRLVVKETGEAPAEASLGLAGA
;
A
#
# COMPACT_ATOMS: atom_id res chain seq x y z
N MET A 1 6.86 -46.52 -10.25
CA MET A 1 7.35 -45.76 -9.07
C MET A 1 8.23 -44.66 -9.61
N ASP A 2 7.69 -43.47 -9.70
CA ASP A 2 8.44 -42.29 -10.14
C ASP A 2 9.12 -41.68 -8.92
N PRO A 3 10.45 -41.65 -8.88
CA PRO A 3 11.14 -41.09 -7.75
C PRO A 3 11.19 -39.57 -7.93
N THR A 4 10.83 -38.85 -6.90
CA THR A 4 11.10 -37.42 -6.75
C THR A 4 9.98 -36.44 -7.05
N THR A 5 8.90 -36.49 -6.33
CA THR A 5 8.34 -35.26 -5.82
C THR A 5 9.11 -34.86 -4.56
N THR A 6 10.32 -34.38 -4.72
CA THR A 6 11.03 -33.65 -3.67
C THR A 6 10.14 -32.46 -3.33
N ALA A 7 9.46 -32.52 -2.19
CA ALA A 7 8.61 -31.46 -1.68
C ALA A 7 9.41 -30.16 -1.74
N GLN A 8 9.04 -29.25 -2.65
CA GLN A 8 9.78 -28.00 -2.82
C GLN A 8 9.68 -27.20 -1.53
N GLN A 9 10.82 -26.84 -0.99
CA GLN A 9 10.90 -26.03 0.24
C GLN A 9 10.84 -24.52 -0.07
N PRO A 10 10.47 -23.67 0.90
CA PRO A 10 10.57 -22.23 0.75
C PRO A 10 12.00 -21.80 0.37
N LEU A 11 12.12 -20.79 -0.51
CA LEU A 11 13.42 -20.30 -0.96
C LEU A 11 14.17 -19.55 0.15
N THR A 12 15.46 -19.84 0.27
CA THR A 12 16.37 -19.16 1.23
C THR A 12 17.12 -17.98 0.61
N ARG A 13 16.95 -17.73 -0.69
CA ARG A 13 17.55 -16.61 -1.43
C ARG A 13 16.54 -16.03 -2.40
N LEU A 14 16.54 -14.71 -2.54
CA LEU A 14 15.71 -13.98 -3.51
C LEU A 14 16.60 -13.61 -4.71
N ASN A 15 16.32 -14.22 -5.86
CA ASN A 15 16.90 -13.79 -7.14
C ASN A 15 15.81 -13.18 -8.01
N ILE A 16 15.73 -11.85 -8.00
CA ILE A 16 14.68 -11.08 -8.69
C ILE A 16 14.69 -11.26 -10.23
N PHE A 17 15.78 -11.75 -10.81
CA PHE A 17 15.87 -12.03 -12.24
C PHE A 17 15.48 -13.46 -12.60
N ALA A 18 15.30 -14.34 -11.62
CA ALA A 18 14.86 -15.70 -11.86
C ALA A 18 13.34 -15.77 -11.97
N ALA A 19 12.82 -16.22 -13.12
CA ALA A 19 11.39 -16.46 -13.33
C ALA A 19 11.03 -17.97 -13.28
N ARG A 20 12.03 -18.85 -13.11
CA ARG A 20 11.84 -20.30 -13.11
C ARG A 20 11.59 -20.82 -11.70
N GLY A 21 10.83 -21.91 -11.61
CA GLY A 21 10.42 -22.50 -10.34
C GLY A 21 9.09 -21.94 -9.82
N VAL A 22 8.38 -22.74 -9.03
CA VAL A 22 7.04 -22.41 -8.51
C VAL A 22 7.09 -21.16 -7.63
N GLN A 23 8.07 -21.08 -6.74
CA GLN A 23 8.17 -19.99 -5.76
C GLN A 23 8.44 -18.65 -6.44
N MET A 24 9.44 -18.58 -7.35
CA MET A 24 9.77 -17.33 -8.04
C MET A 24 8.69 -16.90 -9.02
N ARG A 25 8.08 -17.85 -9.74
CA ARG A 25 6.94 -17.54 -10.60
C ARG A 25 5.76 -16.99 -9.79
N THR A 26 5.44 -17.62 -8.67
CA THR A 26 4.39 -17.14 -7.77
C THR A 26 4.73 -15.76 -7.22
N PHE A 27 5.97 -15.53 -6.79
CA PHE A 27 6.43 -14.22 -6.32
C PHE A 27 6.25 -13.12 -7.38
N HIS A 28 6.68 -13.37 -8.63
CA HIS A 28 6.53 -12.39 -9.71
C HIS A 28 5.06 -12.12 -10.05
N LEU A 29 4.23 -13.14 -10.12
CA LEU A 29 2.80 -12.95 -10.32
C LEU A 29 2.14 -12.23 -9.14
N THR A 30 2.60 -12.48 -7.91
CA THR A 30 2.04 -11.86 -6.71
C THR A 30 2.29 -10.36 -6.66
N TRP A 31 3.54 -9.89 -6.85
CA TRP A 31 3.79 -8.45 -6.86
C TRP A 31 3.19 -7.76 -8.09
N LEU A 32 3.20 -8.42 -9.25
CA LEU A 32 2.58 -7.88 -10.48
C LEU A 32 1.06 -7.76 -10.33
N THR A 33 0.42 -8.74 -9.72
CA THR A 33 -1.01 -8.69 -9.41
C THR A 33 -1.32 -7.55 -8.44
N PHE A 34 -0.49 -7.37 -7.42
CA PHE A 34 -0.60 -6.24 -6.49
C PHE A 34 -0.45 -4.91 -7.22
N PHE A 35 0.51 -4.79 -8.12
CA PHE A 35 0.69 -3.63 -8.98
C PHE A 35 -0.59 -3.30 -9.77
N PHE A 36 -1.21 -4.28 -10.43
CA PHE A 36 -2.43 -4.05 -11.19
C PHE A 36 -3.65 -3.80 -10.32
N CYS A 37 -3.71 -4.35 -9.10
CA CYS A 37 -4.72 -3.96 -8.12
C CYS A 37 -4.61 -2.47 -7.77
N PHE A 38 -3.42 -1.98 -7.51
CA PHE A 38 -3.18 -0.56 -7.23
C PHE A 38 -3.40 0.31 -8.47
N PHE A 39 -3.00 -0.15 -9.63
CA PHE A 39 -3.30 0.52 -10.89
C PHE A 39 -4.82 0.69 -11.10
N GLY A 40 -5.61 -0.34 -10.85
CA GLY A 40 -7.08 -0.27 -10.93
C GLY A 40 -7.70 0.59 -9.81
N TRP A 41 -7.19 0.49 -8.58
CA TRP A 41 -7.69 1.24 -7.44
C TRP A 41 -7.51 2.75 -7.60
N PHE A 42 -6.34 3.17 -8.06
CA PHE A 42 -5.99 4.58 -8.26
C PHE A 42 -6.26 5.10 -9.67
N GLY A 43 -6.67 4.24 -10.63
CA GLY A 43 -6.83 4.60 -12.03
C GLY A 43 -7.77 5.77 -12.31
N ILE A 44 -8.79 5.97 -11.47
CA ILE A 44 -9.71 7.10 -11.61
C ILE A 44 -9.16 8.39 -10.98
N ALA A 45 -8.19 8.31 -10.07
CA ALA A 45 -7.70 9.47 -9.33
C ALA A 45 -7.18 10.60 -10.24
N PRO A 46 -6.32 10.34 -11.24
CA PRO A 46 -5.84 11.38 -12.16
C PRO A 46 -6.92 11.88 -13.12
N LEU A 47 -8.04 11.17 -13.25
CA LEU A 47 -9.18 11.55 -14.09
C LEU A 47 -10.27 12.30 -13.31
N MET A 48 -10.10 12.47 -12.00
CA MET A 48 -11.07 13.17 -11.13
C MET A 48 -11.42 14.60 -11.58
N PRO A 49 -10.51 15.38 -12.19
CA PRO A 49 -10.91 16.68 -12.76
C PRO A 49 -12.02 16.56 -13.81
N LEU A 50 -11.95 15.55 -14.72
CA LEU A 50 -13.00 15.30 -15.72
C LEU A 50 -14.30 14.82 -15.07
N VAL A 51 -14.21 13.90 -14.11
CA VAL A 51 -15.36 13.39 -13.36
C VAL A 51 -16.05 14.50 -12.61
N ARG A 52 -15.29 15.36 -11.93
CA ARG A 52 -15.80 16.50 -11.17
C ARG A 52 -16.56 17.49 -12.07
N GLU A 53 -16.00 17.80 -13.22
CA GLU A 53 -16.63 18.69 -14.19
C GLU A 53 -17.92 18.06 -14.72
N GLN A 54 -17.91 16.81 -15.14
CA GLN A 54 -19.06 16.14 -15.76
C GLN A 54 -20.21 15.84 -14.79
N LEU A 55 -19.89 15.45 -13.55
CA LEU A 55 -20.89 15.15 -12.52
C LEU A 55 -21.19 16.35 -11.60
N HIS A 56 -20.63 17.53 -11.91
CA HIS A 56 -20.79 18.78 -11.15
C HIS A 56 -20.49 18.62 -9.65
N LEU A 57 -19.40 17.89 -9.33
CA LEU A 57 -19.06 17.57 -7.95
C LEU A 57 -18.44 18.76 -7.22
N ASP A 58 -18.95 19.04 -6.04
CA ASP A 58 -18.33 20.00 -5.14
C ASP A 58 -17.12 19.40 -4.39
N LYS A 59 -16.35 20.26 -3.71
CA LYS A 59 -15.14 19.86 -2.97
C LYS A 59 -15.45 18.86 -1.86
N GLY A 60 -16.60 19.01 -1.18
CA GLY A 60 -17.02 18.09 -0.12
C GLY A 60 -17.30 16.68 -0.66
N GLN A 61 -17.94 16.62 -1.83
CA GLN A 61 -18.23 15.38 -2.54
C GLN A 61 -16.94 14.68 -3.00
N VAL A 62 -15.97 15.43 -3.52
CA VAL A 62 -14.63 14.89 -3.86
C VAL A 62 -13.95 14.32 -2.62
N GLY A 63 -14.01 15.03 -1.48
CA GLY A 63 -13.48 14.52 -0.21
C GLY A 63 -14.17 13.22 0.24
N ASN A 64 -15.50 13.12 0.13
CA ASN A 64 -16.22 11.89 0.43
C ASN A 64 -15.79 10.72 -0.47
N ILE A 65 -15.53 10.98 -1.74
CA ILE A 65 -15.04 9.98 -2.71
C ILE A 65 -13.67 9.45 -2.28
N VAL A 66 -12.77 10.31 -1.81
CA VAL A 66 -11.45 9.91 -1.28
C VAL A 66 -11.63 9.01 -0.05
N ILE A 67 -12.48 9.40 0.90
CA ILE A 67 -12.78 8.61 2.09
C ILE A 67 -13.38 7.25 1.71
N ALA A 68 -14.37 7.22 0.82
CA ALA A 68 -15.00 5.98 0.36
C ALA A 68 -14.00 5.02 -0.28
N SER A 69 -13.03 5.56 -1.04
CA SER A 69 -12.02 4.76 -1.74
C SER A 69 -11.16 3.90 -0.82
N VAL A 70 -11.01 4.28 0.45
CA VAL A 70 -10.16 3.59 1.42
C VAL A 70 -10.94 2.88 2.53
N SER A 71 -12.20 3.28 2.76
CA SER A 71 -13.00 2.76 3.89
C SER A 71 -13.32 1.28 3.77
N ALA A 72 -13.75 0.82 2.59
CA ALA A 72 -14.06 -0.59 2.35
C ALA A 72 -12.82 -1.50 2.47
N THR A 73 -11.63 -0.93 2.23
CA THR A 73 -10.36 -1.68 2.32
C THR A 73 -10.13 -2.21 3.73
N ILE A 74 -10.54 -1.49 4.78
CA ILE A 74 -10.33 -1.90 6.18
C ILE A 74 -11.02 -3.25 6.43
N LEU A 75 -12.30 -3.35 6.08
CA LEU A 75 -13.07 -4.59 6.25
C LEU A 75 -12.60 -5.69 5.28
N ALA A 76 -12.32 -5.32 4.03
CA ALA A 76 -11.85 -6.25 3.03
C ALA A 76 -10.51 -6.91 3.42
N ARG A 77 -9.60 -6.20 4.07
CA ARG A 77 -8.34 -6.77 4.59
C ARG A 77 -8.56 -7.85 5.64
N LEU A 78 -9.49 -7.65 6.56
CA LEU A 78 -9.85 -8.67 7.55
C LEU A 78 -10.44 -9.90 6.88
N LEU A 79 -11.35 -9.71 5.93
CA LEU A 79 -11.97 -10.79 5.17
C LEU A 79 -10.93 -11.58 4.35
N MET A 80 -10.05 -10.88 3.62
CA MET A 80 -9.03 -11.54 2.79
C MET A 80 -7.99 -12.28 3.63
N GLY A 81 -7.63 -11.78 4.81
CA GLY A 81 -6.78 -12.52 5.76
C GLY A 81 -7.39 -13.86 6.13
N LYS A 82 -8.68 -13.88 6.51
CA LYS A 82 -9.42 -15.12 6.81
C LYS A 82 -9.53 -16.05 5.60
N LEU A 83 -9.79 -15.50 4.40
CA LEU A 83 -9.88 -16.29 3.18
C LEU A 83 -8.53 -16.94 2.82
N CYS A 84 -7.41 -16.22 2.97
CA CYS A 84 -6.08 -16.80 2.77
C CYS A 84 -5.84 -18.02 3.67
N ASP A 85 -6.27 -17.94 4.93
CA ASP A 85 -6.14 -19.06 5.87
C ASP A 85 -7.05 -20.25 5.55
N THR A 86 -8.24 -19.99 4.97
CA THR A 86 -9.27 -21.02 4.78
C THR A 86 -9.24 -21.67 3.40
N ILE A 87 -9.20 -20.87 2.33
CA ILE A 87 -9.26 -21.37 0.94
C ILE A 87 -7.92 -21.24 0.20
N GLY A 88 -6.91 -20.66 0.86
CA GLY A 88 -5.58 -20.41 0.29
C GLY A 88 -5.46 -19.09 -0.46
N PRO A 89 -4.23 -18.54 -0.54
CA PRO A 89 -3.97 -17.23 -1.14
C PRO A 89 -4.22 -17.20 -2.65
N ARG A 90 -4.04 -18.33 -3.36
CA ARG A 90 -4.29 -18.44 -4.78
C ARG A 90 -5.76 -18.16 -5.12
N LEU A 91 -6.69 -18.86 -4.47
CA LEU A 91 -8.12 -18.65 -4.68
C LEU A 91 -8.60 -17.31 -4.13
N ALA A 92 -8.15 -16.91 -2.94
CA ALA A 92 -8.49 -15.63 -2.34
C ALA A 92 -8.13 -14.46 -3.26
N TYR A 93 -6.93 -14.48 -3.86
CA TYR A 93 -6.51 -13.42 -4.80
C TYR A 93 -7.31 -13.47 -6.11
N THR A 94 -7.53 -14.66 -6.67
CA THR A 94 -8.33 -14.82 -7.89
C THR A 94 -9.74 -14.26 -7.71
N LEU A 95 -10.39 -14.55 -6.58
CA LEU A 95 -11.71 -14.02 -6.25
C LEU A 95 -11.68 -12.49 -6.07
N LEU A 96 -10.68 -11.96 -5.35
CA LEU A 96 -10.52 -10.52 -5.19
C LEU A 96 -10.40 -9.80 -6.54
N LEU A 97 -9.59 -10.34 -7.46
CA LEU A 97 -9.40 -9.78 -8.80
C LEU A 97 -10.68 -9.83 -9.64
N ALA A 98 -11.35 -10.99 -9.67
CA ALA A 98 -12.56 -11.17 -10.45
C ALA A 98 -13.71 -10.29 -9.96
N VAL A 99 -13.94 -10.26 -8.64
CA VAL A 99 -14.97 -9.43 -8.02
C VAL A 99 -14.63 -7.95 -8.13
N GLY A 100 -13.37 -7.57 -7.87
CA GLY A 100 -12.90 -6.20 -7.93
C GLY A 100 -12.86 -5.60 -9.34
N ALA A 101 -12.67 -6.41 -10.37
CA ALA A 101 -12.68 -5.96 -11.76
C ALA A 101 -14.05 -5.39 -12.17
N VAL A 102 -15.14 -5.95 -11.66
CA VAL A 102 -16.50 -5.53 -12.01
C VAL A 102 -16.76 -4.05 -11.69
N PRO A 103 -16.61 -3.57 -10.45
CA PRO A 103 -16.84 -2.17 -10.15
C PRO A 103 -15.82 -1.24 -10.84
N VAL A 104 -14.57 -1.71 -11.11
CA VAL A 104 -13.58 -0.92 -11.86
C VAL A 104 -14.05 -0.67 -13.29
N MET A 105 -14.54 -1.70 -13.99
CA MET A 105 -15.05 -1.55 -15.35
C MET A 105 -16.34 -0.75 -15.41
N LEU A 106 -17.23 -0.96 -14.44
CA LEU A 106 -18.58 -0.40 -14.46
C LEU A 106 -18.69 1.01 -13.85
N ILE A 107 -17.64 1.55 -13.23
CA ILE A 107 -17.67 2.92 -12.69
C ILE A 107 -18.01 3.96 -13.76
N GLY A 108 -17.66 3.68 -15.02
CA GLY A 108 -18.02 4.49 -16.18
C GLY A 108 -19.54 4.64 -16.42
N LEU A 109 -20.37 3.80 -15.81
CA LEU A 109 -21.84 3.90 -15.90
C LEU A 109 -22.42 4.90 -14.89
N SER A 110 -21.60 5.50 -14.03
CA SER A 110 -22.05 6.48 -13.04
C SER A 110 -22.57 7.73 -13.70
N ASN A 111 -23.79 8.15 -13.35
CA ASN A 111 -24.42 9.38 -13.83
C ASN A 111 -24.79 10.35 -12.70
N SER A 112 -24.47 10.00 -11.45
CA SER A 112 -24.68 10.85 -10.27
C SER A 112 -23.53 10.69 -9.29
N TYR A 113 -23.43 11.63 -8.34
CA TYR A 113 -22.50 11.54 -7.22
C TYR A 113 -22.68 10.24 -6.43
N GLU A 114 -23.90 9.85 -6.12
CA GLU A 114 -24.21 8.66 -5.29
C GLU A 114 -23.77 7.39 -5.98
N SER A 115 -24.07 7.22 -7.27
CA SER A 115 -23.64 6.07 -8.03
C SER A 115 -22.11 5.98 -8.15
N PHE A 116 -21.45 7.12 -8.36
CA PHE A 116 -19.99 7.17 -8.41
C PHE A 116 -19.36 6.84 -7.05
N LEU A 117 -19.92 7.37 -5.95
CA LEU A 117 -19.46 7.10 -4.58
C LEU A 117 -19.58 5.61 -4.24
N LEU A 118 -20.69 4.95 -4.62
CA LEU A 118 -20.86 3.51 -4.41
C LEU A 118 -19.83 2.68 -5.18
N PHE A 119 -19.56 3.03 -6.44
CA PHE A 119 -18.49 2.35 -7.20
C PHE A 119 -17.11 2.58 -6.57
N ARG A 120 -16.80 3.79 -6.08
CA ARG A 120 -15.52 4.06 -5.38
C ARG A 120 -15.37 3.25 -4.11
N LEU A 121 -16.47 3.11 -3.34
CA LEU A 121 -16.49 2.24 -2.15
C LEU A 121 -16.23 0.78 -2.54
N ALA A 122 -16.90 0.27 -3.57
CA ALA A 122 -16.73 -1.10 -4.06
C ALA A 122 -15.31 -1.35 -4.60
N ILE A 123 -14.75 -0.41 -5.36
CA ILE A 123 -13.36 -0.48 -5.85
C ILE A 123 -12.36 -0.55 -4.69
N GLY A 124 -12.64 0.12 -3.56
CA GLY A 124 -11.81 0.10 -2.36
C GLY A 124 -11.48 -1.32 -1.84
N ILE A 125 -12.33 -2.32 -2.14
CA ILE A 125 -12.10 -3.72 -1.77
C ILE A 125 -10.77 -4.25 -2.32
N ILE A 126 -10.34 -3.78 -3.51
CA ILE A 126 -9.11 -4.23 -4.17
C ILE A 126 -7.86 -3.87 -3.35
N GLY A 127 -7.93 -2.83 -2.50
CA GLY A 127 -6.86 -2.44 -1.59
C GLY A 127 -6.50 -3.53 -0.56
N ALA A 128 -7.33 -4.57 -0.41
CA ALA A 128 -7.01 -5.74 0.40
C ALA A 128 -5.96 -6.66 -0.25
N SER A 129 -5.64 -6.46 -1.52
CA SER A 129 -4.58 -7.17 -2.25
C SER A 129 -3.23 -7.17 -1.53
N PHE A 130 -2.91 -6.12 -0.77
CA PHE A 130 -1.72 -6.05 0.06
C PHE A 130 -1.61 -7.22 1.06
N VAL A 131 -2.69 -7.55 1.75
CA VAL A 131 -2.70 -8.64 2.75
C VAL A 131 -2.38 -9.98 2.09
N ILE A 132 -3.02 -10.26 0.95
CA ILE A 132 -2.79 -11.51 0.21
C ILE A 132 -1.36 -11.55 -0.32
N THR A 133 -0.85 -10.43 -0.82
CA THR A 133 0.53 -10.29 -1.32
C THR A 133 1.54 -10.65 -0.23
N GLN A 134 1.42 -10.08 0.96
CA GLN A 134 2.32 -10.36 2.09
C GLN A 134 2.20 -11.81 2.55
N PHE A 135 0.97 -12.33 2.66
CA PHE A 135 0.71 -13.70 3.04
C PHE A 135 1.32 -14.69 2.03
N HIS A 136 1.00 -14.53 0.75
CA HIS A 136 1.44 -15.46 -0.29
C HIS A 136 2.96 -15.45 -0.50
N THR A 137 3.57 -14.25 -0.48
CA THR A 137 5.03 -14.11 -0.51
C THR A 137 5.67 -14.83 0.68
N SER A 138 5.09 -14.69 1.88
CA SER A 138 5.60 -15.35 3.09
C SER A 138 5.54 -16.88 3.02
N MET A 139 4.60 -17.45 2.26
CA MET A 139 4.54 -18.90 2.05
C MET A 139 5.64 -19.43 1.12
N MET A 140 6.18 -18.57 0.25
CA MET A 140 7.17 -18.96 -0.78
C MET A 140 8.61 -18.82 -0.31
N PHE A 141 8.88 -18.03 0.75
CA PHE A 141 10.23 -17.72 1.20
C PHE A 141 10.47 -18.12 2.65
N ALA A 142 11.70 -18.58 2.92
CA ALA A 142 12.13 -18.97 4.25
C ALA A 142 12.29 -17.75 5.19
N PRO A 143 12.23 -17.94 6.52
CA PRO A 143 12.27 -16.86 7.51
C PRO A 143 13.47 -15.91 7.38
N ASN A 144 14.62 -16.39 6.88
CA ASN A 144 15.85 -15.62 6.72
C ASN A 144 15.76 -14.53 5.63
N ILE A 145 14.82 -14.64 4.67
CA ILE A 145 14.72 -13.76 3.52
C ILE A 145 13.28 -13.20 3.31
N VAL A 146 12.29 -13.71 4.05
CA VAL A 146 10.89 -13.36 3.86
C VAL A 146 10.63 -11.86 4.03
N GLY A 147 11.33 -11.18 4.92
CA GLY A 147 11.23 -9.73 5.12
C GLY A 147 11.62 -8.96 3.86
N THR A 148 12.76 -9.31 3.26
CA THR A 148 13.22 -8.71 2.00
C THR A 148 12.24 -9.00 0.85
N ALA A 149 11.77 -10.24 0.72
CA ALA A 149 10.83 -10.62 -0.32
C ALA A 149 9.51 -9.84 -0.20
N ASN A 150 8.98 -9.71 1.02
CA ASN A 150 7.78 -8.91 1.30
C ASN A 150 7.98 -7.42 1.04
N ALA A 151 9.14 -6.85 1.38
CA ALA A 151 9.45 -5.45 1.13
C ALA A 151 9.53 -5.14 -0.37
N VAL A 152 10.16 -6.03 -1.14
CA VAL A 152 10.24 -5.90 -2.61
C VAL A 152 8.85 -6.05 -3.24
N ALA A 153 8.09 -7.10 -2.88
CA ALA A 153 6.74 -7.29 -3.40
C ALA A 153 5.82 -6.12 -3.06
N GLY A 154 5.90 -5.61 -1.83
CA GLY A 154 5.13 -4.45 -1.38
C GLY A 154 5.52 -3.15 -2.10
N GLY A 155 6.82 -2.89 -2.27
CA GLY A 155 7.31 -1.69 -2.96
C GLY A 155 6.93 -1.67 -4.44
N TRP A 156 7.20 -2.78 -5.14
CA TRP A 156 6.88 -2.90 -6.57
C TRP A 156 5.38 -2.92 -6.85
N GLY A 157 4.59 -3.52 -5.95
CA GLY A 157 3.13 -3.49 -6.08
C GLY A 157 2.55 -2.08 -5.89
N ASN A 158 3.00 -1.33 -4.87
CA ASN A 158 2.54 0.04 -4.63
C ASN A 158 2.87 1.00 -5.79
N LEU A 159 3.89 0.70 -6.59
CA LEU A 159 4.20 1.48 -7.81
C LEU A 159 3.00 1.59 -8.76
N GLY A 160 2.09 0.60 -8.74
CA GLY A 160 0.89 0.58 -9.58
C GLY A 160 0.04 1.84 -9.45
N GLY A 161 -0.07 2.44 -8.26
CA GLY A 161 -0.77 3.71 -8.04
C GLY A 161 -0.11 4.89 -8.75
N GLY A 162 1.22 5.01 -8.64
CA GLY A 162 1.98 6.04 -9.34
C GLY A 162 1.92 5.90 -10.87
N ILE A 163 2.04 4.69 -11.37
CA ILE A 163 1.92 4.40 -12.81
C ILE A 163 0.50 4.68 -13.30
N ALA A 164 -0.54 4.40 -12.48
CA ALA A 164 -1.91 4.77 -12.83
C ALA A 164 -2.08 6.28 -13.00
N ASN A 165 -1.50 7.08 -12.11
CA ASN A 165 -1.51 8.54 -12.22
C ASN A 165 -0.87 9.02 -13.54
N MET A 166 0.22 8.37 -13.97
CA MET A 166 0.90 8.71 -15.25
C MET A 166 0.13 8.25 -16.48
N LEU A 167 -0.33 6.99 -16.48
CA LEU A 167 -0.85 6.36 -17.69
C LEU A 167 -2.33 6.62 -17.95
N MET A 168 -3.18 6.73 -16.91
CA MET A 168 -4.61 6.83 -17.14
C MET A 168 -5.04 8.11 -17.88
N PRO A 169 -4.43 9.29 -17.68
CA PRO A 169 -4.69 10.44 -18.53
C PRO A 169 -4.30 10.23 -19.99
N LEU A 170 -3.22 9.48 -20.25
CA LEU A 170 -2.81 9.13 -21.61
C LEU A 170 -3.77 8.13 -22.28
N VAL A 171 -4.26 7.16 -21.50
CA VAL A 171 -5.29 6.20 -21.95
C VAL A 171 -6.57 6.95 -22.32
N ALA A 172 -7.02 7.89 -21.49
CA ALA A 172 -8.19 8.71 -21.78
C ALA A 172 -7.98 9.55 -23.04
N ALA A 173 -6.81 10.20 -23.19
CA ALA A 173 -6.46 10.98 -24.36
C ALA A 173 -6.39 10.13 -25.65
N ALA A 174 -5.90 8.89 -25.55
CA ALA A 174 -5.87 7.96 -26.68
C ALA A 174 -7.27 7.61 -27.19
N PHE A 175 -8.24 7.33 -26.29
CA PHE A 175 -9.62 7.07 -26.70
C PHE A 175 -10.29 8.28 -27.37
N VAL A 176 -9.95 9.50 -26.95
CA VAL A 176 -10.43 10.74 -27.59
C VAL A 176 -9.80 10.88 -28.98
N SER A 177 -8.49 10.69 -29.10
CA SER A 177 -7.78 10.85 -30.38
C SER A 177 -8.19 9.82 -31.44
N LEU A 178 -8.59 8.62 -31.01
CA LEU A 178 -9.11 7.56 -31.87
C LEU A 178 -10.60 7.76 -32.24
N GLY A 179 -11.26 8.78 -31.71
CA GLY A 179 -12.66 9.10 -32.02
C GLY A 179 -13.69 8.19 -31.34
N TYR A 180 -13.30 7.37 -30.34
CA TYR A 180 -14.22 6.48 -29.65
C TYR A 180 -15.15 7.24 -28.68
N VAL A 181 -14.70 8.37 -28.14
CA VAL A 181 -15.41 9.12 -27.10
C VAL A 181 -14.93 10.57 -27.08
N ASP A 182 -15.78 11.48 -26.65
CA ASP A 182 -15.42 12.88 -26.38
C ASP A 182 -14.59 13.02 -25.09
N LYS A 183 -13.95 14.17 -24.91
CA LYS A 183 -13.06 14.43 -23.78
C LYS A 183 -13.78 14.27 -22.42
N ALA A 184 -15.02 14.75 -22.31
CA ALA A 184 -15.79 14.71 -21.07
C ALA A 184 -16.11 13.28 -20.61
N ASN A 185 -16.36 12.36 -21.56
CA ASN A 185 -16.70 10.97 -21.29
C ASN A 185 -15.48 10.02 -21.32
N SER A 186 -14.28 10.52 -21.62
CA SER A 186 -13.10 9.70 -21.83
C SER A 186 -12.71 8.87 -20.60
N TRP A 187 -12.93 9.38 -19.38
CA TRP A 187 -12.68 8.67 -18.13
C TRP A 187 -13.51 7.38 -17.99
N ARG A 188 -14.73 7.38 -18.56
CA ARG A 188 -15.64 6.23 -18.51
C ARG A 188 -15.06 5.04 -19.24
N LEU A 189 -14.58 5.27 -20.45
CA LEU A 189 -13.98 4.22 -21.28
C LEU A 189 -12.59 3.85 -20.77
N ALA A 190 -11.80 4.82 -20.28
CA ALA A 190 -10.47 4.59 -19.76
C ALA A 190 -10.48 3.59 -18.59
N MET A 191 -11.49 3.61 -17.71
CA MET A 191 -11.59 2.71 -16.56
C MET A 191 -11.91 1.24 -16.94
N VAL A 192 -12.34 0.98 -18.16
CA VAL A 192 -12.49 -0.40 -18.65
C VAL A 192 -11.13 -1.10 -18.75
N VAL A 193 -10.08 -0.38 -19.12
CA VAL A 193 -8.73 -0.93 -19.31
C VAL A 193 -8.19 -1.61 -18.05
N PRO A 194 -8.09 -0.95 -16.88
CA PRO A 194 -7.61 -1.61 -15.68
C PRO A 194 -8.54 -2.77 -15.25
N GLY A 195 -9.85 -2.67 -15.44
CA GLY A 195 -10.77 -3.75 -15.13
C GLY A 195 -10.52 -5.01 -15.96
N VAL A 196 -10.30 -4.86 -17.26
CA VAL A 196 -9.91 -5.98 -18.15
C VAL A 196 -8.58 -6.58 -17.72
N ILE A 197 -7.60 -5.75 -17.37
CA ILE A 197 -6.30 -6.22 -16.86
C ILE A 197 -6.48 -7.06 -15.59
N LEU A 198 -7.34 -6.63 -14.65
CA LEU A 198 -7.64 -7.39 -13.43
C LEU A 198 -8.25 -8.77 -13.74
N LEU A 199 -9.16 -8.88 -14.72
CA LEU A 199 -9.72 -10.17 -15.15
C LEU A 199 -8.64 -11.07 -15.76
N LEU A 200 -7.78 -10.53 -16.61
CA LEU A 200 -6.64 -11.26 -17.18
C LEU A 200 -5.71 -11.75 -16.05
N MET A 201 -5.40 -10.88 -15.09
CA MET A 201 -4.58 -11.25 -13.93
C MET A 201 -5.26 -12.32 -13.07
N ALA A 202 -6.59 -12.33 -12.93
CA ALA A 202 -7.32 -13.38 -12.22
C ALA A 202 -7.08 -14.75 -12.87
N VAL A 203 -7.18 -14.83 -14.20
CA VAL A 203 -6.92 -16.05 -14.96
C VAL A 203 -5.46 -16.50 -14.84
N LEU A 204 -4.51 -15.56 -15.03
CA LEU A 204 -3.07 -15.84 -14.94
C LEU A 204 -2.69 -16.32 -13.52
N TYR A 205 -3.21 -15.63 -12.50
CA TYR A 205 -2.92 -15.96 -11.11
C TYR A 205 -3.45 -17.34 -10.75
N TYR A 206 -4.70 -17.62 -11.08
CA TYR A 206 -5.31 -18.96 -10.88
C TYR A 206 -4.53 -20.07 -11.57
N LYS A 207 -4.09 -19.84 -12.82
CA LYS A 207 -3.48 -20.88 -13.66
C LYS A 207 -2.01 -21.13 -13.30
N TYR A 208 -1.26 -20.10 -12.89
CA TYR A 208 0.20 -20.19 -12.82
C TYR A 208 0.77 -20.06 -11.40
N THR A 209 -0.05 -19.87 -10.35
CA THR A 209 0.40 -19.86 -8.96
C THR A 209 -0.08 -21.10 -8.21
N THR A 210 0.55 -21.39 -7.08
CA THR A 210 0.13 -22.41 -6.10
C THR A 210 0.15 -21.78 -4.71
N ASP A 211 -0.70 -22.27 -3.79
CA ASP A 211 -0.81 -21.71 -2.45
C ASP A 211 0.50 -21.80 -1.65
N THR A 212 1.24 -22.89 -1.86
CA THR A 212 2.51 -23.17 -1.19
C THR A 212 3.50 -23.77 -2.18
N PRO A 213 4.80 -23.84 -1.83
CA PRO A 213 5.79 -24.58 -2.62
C PRO A 213 5.42 -26.06 -2.86
N ARG A 214 4.60 -26.63 -1.97
CA ARG A 214 4.17 -28.05 -2.03
C ARG A 214 2.89 -28.29 -2.81
N GLY A 215 2.18 -27.24 -3.25
CA GLY A 215 0.91 -27.32 -3.97
C GLY A 215 -0.20 -26.50 -3.35
N ASN A 216 -1.43 -26.75 -3.74
CA ASN A 216 -2.58 -25.99 -3.28
C ASN A 216 -3.19 -26.60 -2.00
N TYR A 217 -3.90 -25.81 -1.24
CA TYR A 217 -4.58 -26.26 -0.02
C TYR A 217 -5.60 -27.38 -0.28
N ALA A 218 -6.24 -27.36 -1.44
CA ALA A 218 -7.17 -28.44 -1.83
C ALA A 218 -6.45 -29.79 -2.02
N ASP A 219 -5.18 -29.77 -2.41
CA ASP A 219 -4.40 -30.97 -2.74
C ASP A 219 -3.59 -31.47 -1.53
N ILE A 220 -3.36 -30.59 -0.54
CA ILE A 220 -2.58 -30.89 0.66
C ILE A 220 -3.54 -31.24 1.79
N GLN A 221 -3.51 -32.49 2.27
CA GLN A 221 -4.21 -32.83 3.51
C GLN A 221 -3.66 -31.94 4.65
N ARG A 222 -4.52 -31.12 5.23
CA ARG A 222 -4.16 -30.21 6.33
C ARG A 222 -3.63 -31.03 7.51
N ALA A 223 -2.32 -31.04 7.70
CA ALA A 223 -1.80 -31.15 9.08
C ALA A 223 -2.39 -29.96 9.84
N ALA A 224 -3.24 -30.23 10.87
CA ALA A 224 -3.95 -29.20 11.60
C ALA A 224 -2.98 -28.09 12.03
N PRO A 225 -3.15 -26.83 11.62
CA PRO A 225 -2.33 -25.76 12.13
C PRO A 225 -2.59 -25.69 13.62
N VAL A 226 -1.54 -25.66 14.42
CA VAL A 226 -1.66 -25.31 15.83
C VAL A 226 -2.26 -23.92 15.87
N LYS A 227 -3.57 -23.79 16.13
CA LYS A 227 -4.24 -22.52 16.33
C LYS A 227 -3.59 -21.85 17.54
N LYS A 228 -2.77 -20.85 17.30
CA LYS A 228 -2.34 -19.94 18.37
C LYS A 228 -3.54 -19.06 18.70
N GLU A 229 -4.35 -19.51 19.63
CA GLU A 229 -5.48 -18.73 20.15
C GLU A 229 -4.96 -17.48 20.89
N GLY A 230 -5.65 -16.36 20.77
CA GLY A 230 -5.34 -15.15 21.54
C GLY A 230 -4.27 -14.22 20.97
N THR A 231 -3.64 -14.53 19.85
CA THR A 231 -2.58 -13.67 19.27
C THR A 231 -3.05 -12.26 18.92
N PHE A 232 -4.30 -12.12 18.48
CA PHE A 232 -4.89 -10.81 18.20
C PHE A 232 -5.05 -9.95 19.45
N LEU A 233 -5.48 -10.54 20.57
CA LEU A 233 -5.61 -9.83 21.83
C LEU A 233 -4.25 -9.41 22.40
N LEU A 234 -3.22 -10.24 22.23
CA LEU A 234 -1.84 -9.87 22.59
C LEU A 234 -1.36 -8.66 21.80
N ALA A 235 -1.63 -8.62 20.50
CA ALA A 235 -1.27 -7.48 19.64
C ALA A 235 -2.06 -6.21 20.04
N LEU A 236 -3.35 -6.32 20.34
CA LEU A 236 -4.18 -5.19 20.78
C LEU A 236 -3.73 -4.57 22.11
N ARG A 237 -3.21 -5.39 23.03
CA ARG A 237 -2.76 -4.94 24.36
C ARG A 237 -1.37 -4.31 24.34
N ASP A 238 -0.59 -4.50 23.28
CA ASP A 238 0.75 -3.94 23.18
C ASP A 238 0.69 -2.50 22.64
N TYR A 239 1.05 -1.50 23.46
CA TYR A 239 1.08 -0.10 23.06
C TYR A 239 1.97 0.18 21.84
N ARG A 240 3.02 -0.63 21.63
CA ARG A 240 3.94 -0.51 20.49
C ARG A 240 3.21 -0.76 19.16
N THR A 241 2.22 -1.66 19.17
CA THR A 241 1.36 -1.91 18.01
C THR A 241 0.58 -0.66 17.62
N TRP A 242 0.00 0.05 18.58
CA TRP A 242 -0.76 1.26 18.34
C TRP A 242 0.12 2.45 17.92
N LEU A 243 1.33 2.53 18.51
CA LEU A 243 2.30 3.56 18.13
C LEU A 243 2.77 3.36 16.67
N LEU A 244 2.99 2.11 16.24
CA LEU A 244 3.29 1.79 14.85
C LEU A 244 2.09 1.99 13.94
N ALA A 245 0.87 1.67 14.38
CA ALA A 245 -0.36 1.93 13.63
C ALA A 245 -0.55 3.43 13.38
N LEU A 246 -0.29 4.27 14.38
CA LEU A 246 -0.32 5.73 14.26
C LEU A 246 0.78 6.23 13.31
N ALA A 247 2.02 5.75 13.47
CA ALA A 247 3.13 6.09 12.58
C ALA A 247 2.85 5.69 11.13
N TYR A 248 2.27 4.50 10.91
CA TYR A 248 1.90 4.03 9.58
C TYR A 248 0.71 4.80 8.99
N GLY A 249 -0.21 5.26 9.84
CA GLY A 249 -1.25 6.22 9.46
C GLY A 249 -0.67 7.56 8.97
N ALA A 250 0.39 8.02 9.60
CA ALA A 250 1.07 9.27 9.26
C ALA A 250 1.90 9.17 7.97
N CYS A 251 2.48 8.01 7.61
CA CYS A 251 3.21 7.86 6.36
C CYS A 251 2.38 7.18 5.26
N PHE A 252 1.91 5.96 5.44
CA PHE A 252 1.14 5.26 4.41
C PHE A 252 -0.24 5.88 4.16
N GLY A 253 -0.89 6.41 5.22
CA GLY A 253 -2.14 7.15 5.08
C GLY A 253 -1.99 8.39 4.19
N ILE A 254 -0.89 9.11 4.34
CA ILE A 254 -0.56 10.25 3.49
C ILE A 254 -0.21 9.79 2.06
N GLU A 255 0.54 8.69 1.91
CA GLU A 255 0.82 8.10 0.58
C GLU A 255 -0.46 7.87 -0.21
N ILE A 256 -1.43 7.14 0.37
CA ILE A 256 -2.73 6.88 -0.26
C ILE A 256 -3.48 8.19 -0.57
N THR A 257 -3.40 9.17 0.32
CA THR A 257 -4.07 10.46 0.11
C THR A 257 -3.45 11.21 -1.06
N ILE A 258 -2.13 11.30 -1.14
CA ILE A 258 -1.43 11.94 -2.26
C ILE A 258 -1.79 11.24 -3.58
N ASP A 259 -1.78 9.90 -3.61
CA ASP A 259 -2.15 9.14 -4.81
C ASP A 259 -3.57 9.44 -5.31
N ASN A 260 -4.49 9.84 -4.41
CA ASN A 260 -5.87 10.21 -4.76
C ASN A 260 -6.04 11.71 -5.09
N VAL A 261 -5.25 12.60 -4.50
CA VAL A 261 -5.54 14.05 -4.49
C VAL A 261 -4.54 14.85 -5.33
N ALA A 262 -3.30 14.36 -5.54
CA ALA A 262 -2.24 15.15 -6.13
C ALA A 262 -2.57 15.64 -7.54
N ALA A 263 -3.17 14.83 -8.40
CA ALA A 263 -3.51 15.24 -9.75
C ALA A 263 -4.54 16.38 -9.74
N VAL A 264 -5.59 16.28 -8.90
CA VAL A 264 -6.59 17.34 -8.74
C VAL A 264 -5.94 18.62 -8.18
N TYR A 265 -5.06 18.48 -7.21
CA TYR A 265 -4.32 19.61 -6.64
C TYR A 265 -3.47 20.35 -7.66
N PHE A 266 -2.72 19.63 -8.51
CA PHE A 266 -1.91 20.25 -9.56
C PHE A 266 -2.76 20.95 -10.63
N VAL A 267 -3.92 20.40 -10.98
CA VAL A 267 -4.87 21.05 -11.89
C VAL A 267 -5.44 22.32 -11.26
N ASP A 268 -5.96 22.21 -10.04
CA ASP A 268 -6.73 23.30 -9.40
C ASP A 268 -5.82 24.44 -8.91
N HIS A 269 -4.64 24.12 -8.39
CA HIS A 269 -3.78 25.11 -7.74
C HIS A 269 -2.73 25.71 -8.68
N PHE A 270 -2.23 24.92 -9.64
CA PHE A 270 -1.18 25.36 -10.56
C PHE A 270 -1.65 25.45 -12.02
N GLY A 271 -2.91 25.16 -12.32
CA GLY A 271 -3.44 25.20 -13.69
C GLY A 271 -2.79 24.17 -14.63
N ALA A 272 -2.23 23.07 -14.09
CA ALA A 272 -1.58 22.05 -14.89
C ALA A 272 -2.58 21.34 -15.81
N THR A 273 -2.14 20.93 -17.01
CA THR A 273 -2.99 20.06 -17.83
C THR A 273 -3.19 18.70 -17.18
N LEU A 274 -4.26 17.98 -17.51
CA LEU A 274 -4.57 16.67 -16.94
C LEU A 274 -3.39 15.69 -17.06
N VAL A 275 -2.75 15.65 -18.22
CA VAL A 275 -1.58 14.79 -18.48
C VAL A 275 -0.40 15.20 -17.61
N ALA A 276 -0.09 16.50 -17.56
CA ALA A 276 1.01 17.00 -16.73
C ALA A 276 0.78 16.74 -15.24
N ALA A 277 -0.44 16.99 -14.75
CA ALA A 277 -0.81 16.74 -13.36
C ALA A 277 -0.71 15.25 -13.00
N GLY A 278 -1.14 14.35 -13.91
CA GLY A 278 -0.98 12.90 -13.76
C GLY A 278 0.48 12.46 -13.72
N LEU A 279 1.33 13.01 -14.61
CA LEU A 279 2.77 12.74 -14.61
C LEU A 279 3.44 13.20 -13.31
N LEU A 280 3.12 14.40 -12.83
CA LEU A 280 3.66 14.94 -11.58
C LEU A 280 3.23 14.11 -10.37
N ALA A 281 1.95 13.76 -10.27
CA ALA A 281 1.45 12.86 -9.23
C ALA A 281 2.11 11.46 -9.34
N GLY A 282 2.33 10.96 -10.56
CA GLY A 282 2.94 9.67 -10.80
C GLY A 282 4.40 9.58 -10.36
N ILE A 283 5.17 10.67 -10.47
CA ILE A 283 6.57 10.73 -9.99
C ILE A 283 6.64 10.44 -8.48
N PHE A 284 5.69 10.94 -7.71
CA PHE A 284 5.58 10.61 -6.29
C PHE A 284 5.45 9.09 -6.06
N GLY A 285 4.54 8.43 -6.79
CA GLY A 285 4.36 6.98 -6.71
C GLY A 285 5.58 6.20 -7.22
N PHE A 286 6.24 6.70 -8.27
CA PHE A 286 7.41 6.06 -8.87
C PHE A 286 8.58 5.89 -7.89
N MET A 287 8.72 6.77 -6.90
CA MET A 287 9.72 6.65 -5.85
C MET A 287 9.60 5.37 -5.01
N ASN A 288 8.46 4.65 -5.06
CA ASN A 288 8.30 3.34 -4.40
C ASN A 288 9.27 2.26 -4.89
N ILE A 289 9.84 2.42 -6.09
CA ILE A 289 10.85 1.47 -6.62
C ILE A 289 12.02 1.30 -5.66
N PHE A 290 12.51 2.39 -5.07
CA PHE A 290 13.74 2.38 -4.28
C PHE A 290 13.57 2.93 -2.86
N ALA A 291 12.76 3.97 -2.64
CA ALA A 291 12.76 4.70 -1.38
C ALA A 291 12.25 3.86 -0.20
N ARG A 292 11.22 3.02 -0.41
CA ARG A 292 10.71 2.11 0.62
C ARG A 292 11.78 1.07 1.02
N GLY A 293 12.46 0.48 0.03
CA GLY A 293 13.57 -0.45 0.26
C GLY A 293 14.74 0.22 0.98
N LEU A 294 15.08 1.46 0.59
CA LEU A 294 16.13 2.26 1.23
C LEU A 294 15.81 2.50 2.73
N GLY A 295 14.56 2.82 3.06
CA GLY A 295 14.10 2.97 4.44
C GLY A 295 14.33 1.72 5.28
N GLY A 296 14.01 0.54 4.75
CA GLY A 296 14.27 -0.75 5.40
C GLY A 296 15.77 -1.02 5.59
N ILE A 297 16.60 -0.78 4.56
CA ILE A 297 18.05 -0.98 4.62
C ILE A 297 18.70 -0.09 5.68
N VAL A 298 18.33 1.20 5.70
CA VAL A 298 18.85 2.17 6.69
C VAL A 298 18.38 1.79 8.09
N ALA A 299 17.11 1.37 8.24
CA ALA A 299 16.57 0.89 9.51
C ALA A 299 17.30 -0.35 10.03
N ASP A 300 17.65 -1.31 9.15
CA ASP A 300 18.39 -2.50 9.53
C ASP A 300 19.84 -2.17 9.93
N ARG A 301 20.47 -1.20 9.25
CA ARG A 301 21.79 -0.68 9.65
C ARG A 301 21.74 -0.02 11.04
N ALA A 302 20.73 0.85 11.27
CA ALA A 302 20.51 1.46 12.58
C ALA A 302 20.23 0.41 13.67
N GLY A 303 19.47 -0.64 13.32
CA GLY A 303 19.18 -1.75 14.21
C GLY A 303 20.42 -2.55 14.61
N ARG A 304 21.38 -2.75 13.68
CA ARG A 304 22.66 -3.41 13.99
C ARG A 304 23.56 -2.55 14.87
N ALA A 305 23.58 -1.24 14.66
CA ALA A 305 24.44 -0.32 15.41
C ALA A 305 23.89 0.00 16.81
N TYR A 306 22.55 0.20 16.92
CA TYR A 306 21.92 0.77 18.12
C TYR A 306 20.75 -0.06 18.64
N GLY A 307 20.60 -1.30 18.18
CA GLY A 307 19.46 -2.16 18.52
C GLY A 307 18.12 -1.62 18.04
N ILE A 308 17.05 -2.13 18.57
CA ILE A 308 15.68 -1.71 18.20
C ILE A 308 15.43 -0.20 18.46
N LYS A 309 16.13 0.40 19.44
CA LYS A 309 16.05 1.84 19.71
C LYS A 309 16.46 2.66 18.50
N GLY A 310 17.52 2.26 17.79
CA GLY A 310 17.97 2.92 16.58
C GLY A 310 16.89 2.96 15.49
N LYS A 311 16.14 1.90 15.31
CA LYS A 311 15.02 1.86 14.34
C LYS A 311 13.90 2.84 14.72
N TRP A 312 13.54 2.94 16.00
CA TRP A 312 12.50 3.85 16.46
C TRP A 312 12.90 5.32 16.30
N VAL A 313 14.14 5.67 16.67
CA VAL A 313 14.67 7.03 16.48
C VAL A 313 14.69 7.39 15.00
N LEU A 314 15.10 6.45 14.16
CA LEU A 314 15.11 6.67 12.71
C LEU A 314 13.71 6.85 12.14
N LEU A 315 12.72 6.05 12.57
CA LEU A 315 11.32 6.22 12.19
C LEU A 315 10.80 7.60 12.58
N SER A 316 11.08 8.05 13.82
CA SER A 316 10.73 9.39 14.27
C SER A 316 11.35 10.47 13.40
N ALA A 317 12.65 10.36 13.09
CA ALA A 317 13.35 11.33 12.23
C ALA A 317 12.72 11.38 10.82
N PHE A 318 12.39 10.24 10.22
CA PHE A 318 11.73 10.23 8.92
C PHE A 318 10.36 10.90 8.95
N LEU A 319 9.54 10.62 9.96
CA LEU A 319 8.22 11.25 10.11
C LEU A 319 8.34 12.78 10.32
N VAL A 320 9.29 13.26 11.13
CA VAL A 320 9.50 14.69 11.32
C VAL A 320 9.94 15.36 10.01
N LEU A 321 10.90 14.77 9.29
CA LEU A 321 11.36 15.29 8.00
C LEU A 321 10.27 15.24 6.92
N GLU A 322 9.45 14.19 6.92
CA GLU A 322 8.26 14.08 6.09
C GLU A 322 7.30 15.24 6.38
N GLY A 323 6.95 15.45 7.64
CA GLY A 323 6.02 16.51 8.05
C GLY A 323 6.52 17.92 7.70
N ILE A 324 7.80 18.19 7.92
CA ILE A 324 8.45 19.44 7.49
C ILE A 324 8.37 19.59 5.97
N GLY A 325 8.70 18.53 5.22
CA GLY A 325 8.64 18.56 3.76
C GLY A 325 7.23 18.79 3.22
N ILE A 326 6.19 18.22 3.86
CA ILE A 326 4.78 18.48 3.50
C ILE A 326 4.40 19.94 3.80
N ALA A 327 4.88 20.52 4.91
CA ALA A 327 4.66 21.92 5.21
C ALA A 327 5.30 22.83 4.16
N PHE A 328 6.51 22.55 3.71
CA PHE A 328 7.14 23.27 2.59
C PHE A 328 6.37 23.11 1.29
N PHE A 329 5.89 21.91 0.99
CA PHE A 329 5.03 21.64 -0.18
C PHE A 329 3.76 22.49 -0.14
N SER A 330 3.12 22.62 1.02
CA SER A 330 1.89 23.39 1.19
C SER A 330 2.06 24.90 0.94
N LEU A 331 3.27 25.42 1.20
CA LEU A 331 3.62 26.82 1.06
C LEU A 331 4.33 27.14 -0.26
N ALA A 332 4.48 26.18 -1.17
CA ALA A 332 5.22 26.36 -2.40
C ALA A 332 4.55 27.40 -3.33
N PRO A 333 5.23 28.52 -3.64
CA PRO A 333 4.65 29.59 -4.46
C PRO A 333 4.72 29.29 -5.97
N SER A 334 5.39 28.22 -6.38
CA SER A 334 5.54 27.83 -7.77
C SER A 334 5.49 26.32 -7.94
N LEU A 335 5.09 25.89 -9.14
CA LEU A 335 5.02 24.47 -9.51
C LEU A 335 6.38 23.77 -9.31
N THR A 336 7.50 24.41 -9.67
CA THR A 336 8.85 23.86 -9.49
C THR A 336 9.16 23.58 -8.03
N LEU A 337 8.88 24.54 -7.13
CA LEU A 337 9.10 24.35 -5.70
C LEU A 337 8.15 23.32 -5.09
N ALA A 338 6.91 23.25 -5.59
CA ALA A 338 5.98 22.19 -5.21
C ALA A 338 6.51 20.80 -5.59
N ILE A 339 7.04 20.63 -6.82
CA ILE A 339 7.62 19.36 -7.26
C ILE A 339 8.83 18.98 -6.40
N VAL A 340 9.77 19.91 -6.18
CA VAL A 340 10.98 19.63 -5.39
C VAL A 340 10.63 19.25 -3.96
N SER A 341 9.76 20.01 -3.29
CA SER A 341 9.31 19.70 -1.92
C SER A 341 8.53 18.38 -1.86
N MET A 342 7.71 18.08 -2.88
CA MET A 342 7.02 16.79 -2.99
C MET A 342 8.01 15.63 -3.07
N LEU A 343 9.06 15.73 -3.88
CA LEU A 343 10.08 14.68 -3.99
C LEU A 343 10.83 14.49 -2.65
N VAL A 344 11.11 15.57 -1.95
CA VAL A 344 11.79 15.51 -0.64
C VAL A 344 10.92 14.83 0.40
N PHE A 345 9.67 15.25 0.57
CA PHE A 345 8.83 14.59 1.56
C PHE A 345 8.45 13.16 1.14
N ALA A 346 8.26 12.89 -0.16
CA ALA A 346 8.01 11.54 -0.66
C ALA A 346 9.13 10.57 -0.31
N LEU A 347 10.40 11.01 -0.37
CA LEU A 347 11.52 10.19 0.04
C LEU A 347 11.40 9.76 1.51
N PHE A 348 11.20 10.72 2.42
CA PHE A 348 11.10 10.42 3.85
C PHE A 348 9.84 9.63 4.19
N LEU A 349 8.70 9.94 3.58
CA LEU A 349 7.44 9.20 3.71
C LEU A 349 7.62 7.72 3.37
N LYS A 350 8.22 7.43 2.21
CA LYS A 350 8.43 6.05 1.76
C LYS A 350 9.50 5.34 2.57
N MET A 351 10.53 6.06 3.03
CA MET A 351 11.51 5.53 3.98
C MET A 351 10.87 5.23 5.34
N ALA A 352 9.94 6.07 5.84
CA ALA A 352 9.18 5.82 7.06
C ALA A 352 8.31 4.55 6.92
N ASN A 353 7.67 4.35 5.77
CA ASN A 353 6.93 3.11 5.45
C ASN A 353 7.81 1.86 5.57
N GLY A 354 9.00 1.87 4.95
CA GLY A 354 9.96 0.77 5.03
C GLY A 354 10.49 0.53 6.44
N CYS A 355 10.79 1.61 7.16
CA CYS A 355 11.26 1.57 8.54
C CYS A 355 10.19 0.99 9.49
N THR A 356 8.92 1.39 9.36
CA THR A 356 7.81 0.88 10.17
C THR A 356 7.73 -0.63 10.10
N TYR A 357 7.72 -1.20 8.89
CA TYR A 357 7.65 -2.66 8.71
C TYR A 357 8.94 -3.40 9.10
N SER A 358 10.06 -2.71 9.21
CA SER A 358 11.28 -3.28 9.80
C SER A 358 11.22 -3.43 11.32
N ILE A 359 10.30 -2.73 12.00
CA ILE A 359 10.09 -2.78 13.45
C ILE A 359 9.01 -3.80 13.84
N VAL A 360 7.96 -3.95 13.03
CA VAL A 360 6.79 -4.81 13.28
C VAL A 360 7.16 -6.20 13.82
N PRO A 361 8.12 -6.97 13.26
CA PRO A 361 8.46 -8.31 13.74
C PRO A 361 9.04 -8.35 15.16
N PHE A 362 9.51 -7.21 15.67
CA PHE A 362 10.13 -7.10 17.00
C PHE A 362 9.16 -6.65 18.10
N VAL A 363 7.92 -6.31 17.74
CA VAL A 363 6.90 -5.88 18.72
C VAL A 363 6.43 -7.09 19.56
N ASN A 364 5.96 -8.13 18.88
CA ASN A 364 5.54 -9.37 19.55
C ASN A 364 5.76 -10.56 18.60
N LYS A 365 6.74 -11.40 18.94
CA LYS A 365 7.14 -12.56 18.11
C LYS A 365 6.02 -13.62 17.97
N GLN A 366 5.09 -13.70 18.93
CA GLN A 366 3.99 -14.66 18.89
C GLN A 366 2.81 -14.18 18.04
N ALA A 367 2.69 -12.86 17.83
CA ALA A 367 1.55 -12.20 17.21
C ALA A 367 1.92 -11.32 16.00
N ILE A 368 3.00 -11.65 15.27
CA ILE A 368 3.51 -10.85 14.16
C ILE A 368 2.43 -10.54 13.12
N GLY A 369 1.63 -11.54 12.74
CA GLY A 369 0.54 -11.37 11.78
C GLY A 369 -0.53 -10.40 12.28
N SER A 370 -0.93 -10.53 13.55
CA SER A 370 -1.91 -9.64 14.19
C SER A 370 -1.38 -8.21 14.31
N VAL A 371 -0.11 -8.03 14.71
CA VAL A 371 0.55 -6.70 14.75
C VAL A 371 0.59 -6.09 13.36
N SER A 372 1.02 -6.84 12.34
CA SER A 372 1.06 -6.37 10.94
C SER A 372 -0.32 -5.95 10.44
N GLY A 373 -1.36 -6.71 10.79
CA GLY A 373 -2.74 -6.40 10.41
C GLY A 373 -3.24 -5.09 11.02
N ILE A 374 -3.02 -4.88 12.33
CA ILE A 374 -3.43 -3.66 13.04
C ILE A 374 -2.65 -2.45 12.51
N VAL A 375 -1.35 -2.58 12.35
CA VAL A 375 -0.50 -1.51 11.77
C VAL A 375 -0.95 -1.17 10.35
N GLY A 376 -1.21 -2.18 9.52
CA GLY A 376 -1.72 -1.98 8.17
C GLY A 376 -3.10 -1.31 8.13
N ALA A 377 -4.01 -1.66 9.05
CA ALA A 377 -5.31 -0.99 9.20
C ALA A 377 -5.14 0.48 9.64
N GLY A 378 -4.16 0.77 10.51
CA GLY A 378 -3.79 2.14 10.90
C GLY A 378 -3.45 3.03 9.72
N GLY A 379 -2.75 2.49 8.71
CA GLY A 379 -2.46 3.22 7.47
C GLY A 379 -3.72 3.68 6.72
N ASN A 380 -4.71 2.79 6.55
CA ASN A 380 -5.97 3.16 5.89
C ASN A 380 -6.82 4.10 6.75
N LEU A 381 -6.82 3.91 8.07
CA LEU A 381 -7.50 4.83 8.99
C LEU A 381 -6.88 6.22 8.89
N GLY A 382 -5.55 6.32 8.81
CA GLY A 382 -4.86 7.59 8.57
C GLY A 382 -5.33 8.27 7.29
N ALA A 383 -5.39 7.55 6.16
CA ALA A 383 -5.90 8.08 4.90
C ALA A 383 -7.36 8.56 5.01
N MET A 384 -8.20 7.79 5.69
CA MET A 384 -9.60 8.15 5.93
C MET A 384 -9.72 9.44 6.75
N LEU A 385 -8.96 9.57 7.85
CA LEU A 385 -8.97 10.77 8.70
C LEU A 385 -8.48 12.00 7.96
N VAL A 386 -7.41 11.88 7.18
CA VAL A 386 -6.88 12.97 6.34
C VAL A 386 -7.87 13.36 5.25
N GLY A 387 -8.63 12.41 4.71
CA GLY A 387 -9.70 12.66 3.74
C GLY A 387 -10.72 13.69 4.24
N PHE A 388 -11.00 13.75 5.54
CA PHE A 388 -11.91 14.75 6.12
C PHE A 388 -11.39 16.18 5.99
N LEU A 389 -10.07 16.42 5.97
CA LEU A 389 -9.50 17.75 5.73
C LEU A 389 -9.81 18.24 4.30
N PHE A 390 -9.72 17.33 3.32
CA PHE A 390 -10.03 17.64 1.92
C PHE A 390 -11.53 17.76 1.63
N LYS A 391 -12.39 17.21 2.49
CA LYS A 391 -13.83 17.34 2.41
C LYS A 391 -14.30 18.76 2.77
N SER A 392 -13.63 19.44 3.70
CA SER A 392 -14.05 20.76 4.19
C SER A 392 -14.00 21.81 3.06
N LYS A 393 -15.11 22.53 2.89
CA LYS A 393 -15.20 23.64 1.93
C LYS A 393 -14.40 24.88 2.37
N GLU A 394 -14.21 25.04 3.68
CA GLU A 394 -13.54 26.18 4.29
C GLU A 394 -12.01 26.04 4.27
N ILE A 395 -11.48 24.80 4.19
CA ILE A 395 -10.06 24.54 4.22
C ILE A 395 -9.53 24.47 2.79
N SER A 396 -8.57 25.33 2.43
CA SER A 396 -7.88 25.24 1.14
C SER A 396 -7.01 23.96 1.04
N TYR A 397 -6.63 23.55 -0.16
CA TYR A 397 -5.67 22.42 -0.31
C TYR A 397 -4.35 22.69 0.41
N SER A 398 -3.80 23.91 0.27
CA SER A 398 -2.56 24.30 0.94
C SER A 398 -2.70 24.22 2.46
N THR A 399 -3.79 24.77 3.02
CA THR A 399 -4.05 24.70 4.47
C THR A 399 -4.20 23.25 4.94
N ALA A 400 -4.88 22.39 4.17
CA ALA A 400 -5.00 20.97 4.49
C ALA A 400 -3.63 20.30 4.56
N PHE A 401 -2.76 20.51 3.55
CA PHE A 401 -1.41 19.96 3.56
C PHE A 401 -0.57 20.53 4.73
N LEU A 402 -0.73 21.80 5.08
CA LEU A 402 -0.03 22.37 6.23
C LEU A 402 -0.40 21.67 7.55
N TYR A 403 -1.70 21.45 7.78
CA TYR A 403 -2.18 20.72 8.96
C TYR A 403 -1.68 19.27 8.98
N ILE A 404 -1.66 18.62 7.82
CA ILE A 404 -1.08 17.27 7.65
C ILE A 404 0.39 17.29 8.04
N GLY A 405 1.17 18.24 7.51
CA GLY A 405 2.60 18.35 7.80
C GLY A 405 2.89 18.49 9.30
N PHE A 406 2.17 19.36 10.00
CA PHE A 406 2.27 19.49 11.46
C PHE A 406 1.82 18.23 12.19
N GLY A 407 0.73 17.59 11.76
CA GLY A 407 0.24 16.35 12.34
C GLY A 407 1.25 15.21 12.23
N VAL A 408 1.86 15.03 11.05
CA VAL A 408 2.89 14.01 10.81
C VAL A 408 4.14 14.29 11.65
N ALA A 409 4.62 15.54 11.71
CA ALA A 409 5.76 15.91 12.55
C ALA A 409 5.46 15.68 14.04
N ALA A 410 4.24 15.98 14.50
CA ALA A 410 3.81 15.72 15.87
C ALA A 410 3.78 14.21 16.19
N VAL A 411 3.32 13.37 15.25
CA VAL A 411 3.39 11.90 15.39
C VAL A 411 4.85 11.44 15.48
N GLY A 412 5.75 12.00 14.64
CA GLY A 412 7.17 11.72 14.73
C GLY A 412 7.78 12.07 16.09
N ALA A 413 7.45 13.24 16.62
CA ALA A 413 7.88 13.67 17.96
C ALA A 413 7.29 12.75 19.07
N LEU A 414 6.02 12.37 18.96
CA LEU A 414 5.37 11.46 19.90
C LEU A 414 6.05 10.08 19.91
N VAL A 415 6.38 9.53 18.74
CA VAL A 415 7.12 8.26 18.61
C VAL A 415 8.45 8.33 19.35
N LEU A 416 9.18 9.45 19.24
CA LEU A 416 10.44 9.66 19.95
C LEU A 416 10.23 9.75 21.46
N LEU A 417 9.28 10.59 21.91
CA LEU A 417 9.01 10.82 23.32
C LEU A 417 8.58 9.53 24.04
N VAL A 418 7.68 8.76 23.46
CA VAL A 418 7.22 7.49 24.04
C VAL A 418 8.40 6.52 24.21
N ARG A 419 9.33 6.48 23.25
CA ARG A 419 10.52 5.62 23.33
C ARG A 419 11.58 6.09 24.31
N LEU A 420 11.66 7.39 24.58
CA LEU A 420 12.57 7.94 25.59
C LEU A 420 12.02 7.76 27.01
N VAL A 421 10.70 7.90 27.19
CA VAL A 421 10.04 7.87 28.52
C VAL A 421 9.78 6.44 28.99
N VAL A 422 9.34 5.54 28.09
CA VAL A 422 9.07 4.15 28.45
C VAL A 422 10.37 3.37 28.53
N LYS A 423 10.89 3.19 29.76
CA LYS A 423 12.04 2.32 30.03
C LYS A 423 11.71 0.89 29.56
N GLU A 424 12.63 0.30 28.80
CA GLU A 424 12.54 -1.13 28.49
C GLU A 424 12.59 -1.92 29.81
N THR A 425 11.48 -2.56 30.15
CA THR A 425 11.49 -3.61 31.14
C THR A 425 12.26 -4.79 30.53
N GLY A 426 13.53 -4.88 30.88
CA GLY A 426 14.43 -6.05 30.88
C GLY A 426 14.23 -7.13 29.83
N GLU A 427 14.39 -6.87 28.55
CA GLU A 427 14.69 -7.90 27.57
C GLU A 427 16.14 -7.72 27.09
N ALA A 428 16.98 -8.67 27.50
CA ALA A 428 18.36 -8.78 26.99
C ALA A 428 18.37 -8.87 25.46
N PRO A 429 19.41 -8.35 24.78
CA PRO A 429 19.49 -8.42 23.33
C PRO A 429 19.46 -9.89 22.88
N ALA A 430 18.48 -10.21 22.03
CA ALA A 430 18.26 -11.55 21.47
C ALA A 430 19.36 -11.95 20.43
N GLU A 431 20.55 -11.38 20.52
CA GLU A 431 21.69 -11.71 19.64
C GLU A 431 22.56 -12.87 20.12
N ALA A 432 22.31 -13.41 21.33
CA ALA A 432 23.14 -14.48 21.89
C ALA A 432 22.64 -15.92 21.62
N SER A 433 21.55 -16.12 20.88
CA SER A 433 21.00 -17.46 20.63
C SER A 433 21.01 -17.94 19.16
N LEU A 434 21.73 -17.25 18.27
CA LEU A 434 22.20 -17.83 17.00
C LEU A 434 23.62 -18.37 17.18
N GLY A 435 23.88 -18.95 18.35
CA GLY A 435 25.06 -19.74 18.62
C GLY A 435 25.05 -20.98 17.75
N LEU A 436 25.99 -21.02 16.89
CA LEU A 436 26.71 -22.18 16.39
C LEU A 436 26.53 -23.38 17.32
N ALA A 437 25.64 -24.30 16.98
CA ALA A 437 25.78 -25.69 17.27
C ALA A 437 26.23 -26.32 15.95
N GLY A 438 27.51 -26.16 15.69
CA GLY A 438 28.23 -26.97 14.74
C GLY A 438 29.03 -27.99 15.52
N ALA A 439 28.87 -29.23 15.20
CA ALA A 439 29.87 -30.30 15.12
C ALA A 439 29.30 -31.33 14.17
#